data_e51eab12bbb51f0dd15c461811020702
#
_entry.id   e51eab12bbb51f0dd15c461811020702
#
_cell.length_a   1.000
_cell.length_b   1.000
_cell.length_c   1.000
_cell.angle_alpha   90.00
_cell.angle_beta   90.00
_cell.angle_gamma   90.00
#
_symmetry.space_group_name_H-M   'P 1'
#
loop_
_entity.id
_entity.type
_entity.pdbx_description
1 polymer ?
#
loop_
_entity_poly.entity_id
_entity_poly.type
_entity_poly.pdbx_seq_one_letter_code
_entity_poly.pdbx_strand_id
1 'polypeptide(L)'
;MVYNSSIGMEAVLLDAPVLCGGKARYTQYPMVFSPETPADYQEIAEQFLSAEHIEIPSEFRRNARRFLYYQLFRSSLSFEGYLQDARRKGYVQLKSFSWQALLPENSPTLQVLVDGIAGESLERQARLRSKEGNGEASLFLTEDEA
;
A
#
# COMPACT_ATOMS: atom_id res chain seq x y z
N MET A 1 -6.20 6.79 -17.08
CA MET A 1 -4.85 6.26 -17.33
C MET A 1 -3.86 6.86 -16.38
N VAL A 2 -2.92 6.06 -15.87
CA VAL A 2 -1.84 6.51 -14.96
C VAL A 2 -0.49 5.96 -15.44
N TYR A 3 0.62 6.62 -15.08
CA TYR A 3 1.94 6.06 -15.40
C TYR A 3 2.38 5.09 -14.31
N ASN A 4 2.64 5.56 -13.07
CA ASN A 4 3.03 4.73 -11.92
C ASN A 4 2.55 5.31 -10.57
N SER A 5 1.55 6.18 -10.59
CA SER A 5 1.01 6.86 -9.42
C SER A 5 0.19 5.92 -8.55
N SER A 6 0.29 6.06 -7.23
CA SER A 6 -0.54 5.34 -6.25
C SER A 6 -2.04 5.58 -6.41
N ILE A 7 -2.42 6.69 -7.05
CA ILE A 7 -3.83 6.99 -7.35
C ILE A 7 -4.49 5.92 -8.22
N GLY A 8 -3.70 5.16 -9.00
CA GLY A 8 -4.22 4.02 -9.75
C GLY A 8 -4.83 2.95 -8.85
N MET A 9 -4.17 2.62 -7.75
CA MET A 9 -4.70 1.67 -6.77
C MET A 9 -5.96 2.23 -6.07
N GLU A 10 -5.94 3.51 -5.70
CA GLU A 10 -7.09 4.16 -5.08
C GLU A 10 -8.31 4.17 -6.02
N ALA A 11 -8.10 4.44 -7.30
CA ALA A 11 -9.15 4.41 -8.31
C ALA A 11 -9.79 3.01 -8.45
N VAL A 12 -8.99 1.94 -8.43
CA VAL A 12 -9.53 0.56 -8.46
C VAL A 12 -10.38 0.25 -7.23
N LEU A 13 -10.02 0.76 -6.05
CA LEU A 13 -10.83 0.59 -4.85
C LEU A 13 -12.19 1.29 -4.95
N LEU A 14 -12.30 2.27 -5.83
CA LEU A 14 -13.52 3.00 -6.16
C LEU A 14 -14.21 2.47 -7.44
N ASP A 15 -13.87 1.24 -7.85
CA ASP A 15 -14.41 0.56 -9.04
C ASP A 15 -14.17 1.35 -10.36
N ALA A 16 -13.10 2.11 -10.44
CA ALA A 16 -12.70 2.76 -11.68
C ALA A 16 -11.71 1.89 -12.46
N PRO A 17 -11.90 1.69 -13.79
CA PRO A 17 -10.95 0.98 -14.62
C PRO A 17 -9.65 1.80 -14.75
N VAL A 18 -8.50 1.14 -14.59
CA VAL A 18 -7.20 1.80 -14.59
C VAL A 18 -6.27 1.12 -15.60
N LEU A 19 -5.82 1.88 -16.58
CA LEU A 19 -4.71 1.51 -17.45
C LEU A 19 -3.41 2.14 -16.92
N CYS A 20 -2.44 1.31 -16.58
CA CYS A 20 -1.14 1.71 -16.05
C CYS A 20 -0.05 1.54 -17.12
N GLY A 21 0.62 2.63 -17.49
CA GLY A 21 1.66 2.63 -18.52
C GLY A 21 3.08 2.43 -18.01
N GLY A 22 3.28 2.38 -16.69
CA GLY A 22 4.59 2.20 -16.05
C GLY A 22 4.60 1.13 -14.98
N LYS A 23 5.79 0.81 -14.48
CA LYS A 23 5.94 -0.15 -13.38
C LYS A 23 5.67 0.55 -12.05
N ALA A 24 4.51 0.31 -11.46
CA ALA A 24 4.17 0.67 -10.09
C ALA A 24 4.31 -0.55 -9.17
N ARG A 25 4.40 -0.33 -7.86
CA ARG A 25 4.49 -1.45 -6.90
C ARG A 25 3.33 -2.43 -7.02
N TYR A 26 2.15 -1.93 -7.34
CA TYR A 26 0.92 -2.71 -7.44
C TYR A 26 0.74 -3.40 -8.81
N THR A 27 1.48 -3.03 -9.87
CA THR A 27 1.37 -3.71 -11.17
C THR A 27 1.94 -5.13 -11.19
N GLN A 28 2.57 -5.56 -10.10
CA GLN A 28 3.01 -6.96 -9.93
C GLN A 28 1.84 -7.91 -9.62
N TYR A 29 0.65 -7.37 -9.37
CA TYR A 29 -0.55 -8.11 -9.03
C TYR A 29 -1.68 -7.75 -10.00
N PRO A 30 -2.58 -8.69 -10.33
CA PRO A 30 -3.70 -8.42 -11.23
C PRO A 30 -4.74 -7.53 -10.51
N MET A 31 -4.55 -6.21 -10.58
CA MET A 31 -5.48 -5.22 -10.02
C MET A 31 -5.66 -3.99 -10.91
N VAL A 32 -4.88 -3.88 -11.98
CA VAL A 32 -5.00 -2.84 -13.01
C VAL A 32 -4.70 -3.47 -14.37
N PHE A 33 -5.14 -2.83 -15.44
CA PHE A 33 -4.68 -3.17 -16.78
C PHE A 33 -3.24 -2.66 -16.91
N SER A 34 -2.30 -3.58 -16.98
CA SER A 34 -0.86 -3.29 -17.02
C SER A 34 -0.20 -4.09 -18.13
N PRO A 35 -0.32 -3.63 -19.39
CA PRO A 35 0.29 -4.29 -20.55
C PRO A 35 1.82 -4.28 -20.46
N GLU A 36 2.44 -5.32 -20.98
CA GLU A 36 3.90 -5.50 -20.93
C GLU A 36 4.60 -4.84 -22.12
N THR A 37 3.92 -4.69 -23.26
CA THR A 37 4.49 -4.11 -24.47
C THR A 37 3.82 -2.79 -24.85
N PRO A 38 4.53 -1.92 -25.57
CA PRO A 38 3.92 -0.69 -26.11
C PRO A 38 2.74 -0.94 -27.06
N ALA A 39 2.77 -2.06 -27.80
CA ALA A 39 1.68 -2.42 -28.72
C ALA A 39 0.41 -2.79 -27.94
N ASP A 40 0.53 -3.64 -26.91
CA ASP A 40 -0.59 -4.01 -26.06
C ASP A 40 -1.14 -2.78 -25.30
N TYR A 41 -0.24 -1.87 -24.89
CA TYR A 41 -0.66 -0.63 -24.24
C TYR A 41 -1.53 0.21 -25.20
N GLN A 42 -1.10 0.35 -26.45
CA GLN A 42 -1.85 1.12 -27.44
C GLN A 42 -3.22 0.48 -27.71
N GLU A 43 -3.27 -0.85 -27.89
CA GLU A 43 -4.52 -1.56 -28.10
C GLU A 43 -5.51 -1.36 -26.95
N ILE A 44 -5.04 -1.55 -25.70
CA ILE A 44 -5.90 -1.35 -24.53
C ILE A 44 -6.28 0.14 -24.38
N ALA A 45 -5.37 1.07 -24.68
CA ALA A 45 -5.69 2.50 -24.64
C ALA A 45 -6.78 2.87 -25.64
N GLU A 46 -6.76 2.32 -26.86
CA GLU A 46 -7.81 2.51 -27.87
C GLU A 46 -9.14 1.93 -27.39
N GLN A 47 -9.14 0.76 -26.74
CA GLN A 47 -10.34 0.19 -26.12
C GLN A 47 -10.88 1.10 -25.01
N PHE A 48 -10.02 1.65 -24.14
CA PHE A 48 -10.41 2.59 -23.09
C PHE A 48 -11.02 3.89 -23.62
N LEU A 49 -10.59 4.35 -24.79
CA LEU A 49 -11.07 5.58 -25.42
C LEU A 49 -12.36 5.38 -26.24
N SER A 50 -12.57 4.20 -26.77
CA SER A 50 -13.70 3.90 -27.64
C SER A 50 -14.88 3.20 -26.96
N ALA A 51 -14.63 2.52 -25.84
CA ALA A 51 -15.67 1.79 -25.12
C ALA A 51 -16.55 2.74 -24.29
N GLU A 52 -17.85 2.53 -24.35
CA GLU A 52 -18.81 3.22 -23.49
C GLU A 52 -18.69 2.73 -22.03
N HIS A 53 -18.31 1.48 -21.85
CA HIS A 53 -18.06 0.87 -20.54
C HIS A 53 -16.89 -0.10 -20.62
N ILE A 54 -16.06 -0.10 -19.58
CA ILE A 54 -14.91 -1.01 -19.45
C ILE A 54 -15.23 -2.01 -18.34
N GLU A 55 -15.29 -3.27 -18.70
CA GLU A 55 -15.48 -4.34 -17.73
C GLU A 55 -14.22 -4.55 -16.89
N ILE A 56 -14.37 -4.46 -15.57
CA ILE A 56 -13.26 -4.61 -14.62
C ILE A 56 -13.31 -6.05 -14.08
N PRO A 57 -12.22 -6.84 -14.17
CA PRO A 57 -12.15 -8.15 -13.56
C PRO A 57 -12.46 -8.08 -12.05
N SER A 58 -13.33 -8.96 -11.57
CA SER A 58 -13.79 -8.95 -10.16
C SER A 58 -12.66 -9.09 -9.15
N GLU A 59 -11.57 -9.76 -9.53
CA GLU A 59 -10.38 -9.91 -8.69
C GLU A 59 -9.58 -8.62 -8.52
N PHE A 60 -9.71 -7.61 -9.39
CA PHE A 60 -8.91 -6.38 -9.30
C PHE A 60 -9.17 -5.66 -7.99
N ARG A 61 -10.41 -5.42 -7.65
CA ARG A 61 -10.77 -4.75 -6.40
C ARG A 61 -10.35 -5.57 -5.17
N ARG A 62 -10.58 -6.88 -5.19
CA ARG A 62 -10.13 -7.78 -4.11
C ARG A 62 -8.62 -7.73 -3.92
N ASN A 63 -7.85 -7.79 -5.01
CA ASN A 63 -6.39 -7.74 -4.96
C ASN A 63 -5.90 -6.36 -4.53
N ALA A 64 -6.55 -5.27 -4.94
CA ALA A 64 -6.24 -3.92 -4.47
C ALA A 64 -6.43 -3.76 -2.96
N ARG A 65 -7.54 -4.28 -2.39
CA ARG A 65 -7.77 -4.32 -0.94
C ARG A 65 -6.69 -5.12 -0.21
N ARG A 66 -6.35 -6.30 -0.70
CA ARG A 66 -5.29 -7.15 -0.13
C ARG A 66 -3.92 -6.48 -0.19
N PHE A 67 -3.61 -5.84 -1.31
CA PHE A 67 -2.36 -5.11 -1.46
C PHE A 67 -2.29 -3.91 -0.52
N LEU A 68 -3.37 -3.11 -0.42
CA LEU A 68 -3.45 -1.99 0.51
C LEU A 68 -3.28 -2.45 1.96
N TYR A 69 -3.98 -3.53 2.36
CA TYR A 69 -3.81 -4.12 3.68
C TYR A 69 -2.35 -4.52 3.95
N TYR A 70 -1.74 -5.23 3.02
CA TYR A 70 -0.33 -5.62 3.14
C TYR A 70 0.58 -4.40 3.27
N GLN A 71 0.36 -3.38 2.46
CA GLN A 71 1.18 -2.17 2.46
C GLN A 71 1.05 -1.40 3.78
N LEU A 72 -0.15 -1.21 4.30
CA LEU A 72 -0.40 -0.44 5.52
C LEU A 72 -0.01 -1.19 6.80
N PHE A 73 -0.37 -2.48 6.88
CA PHE A 73 -0.28 -3.22 8.14
C PHE A 73 0.86 -4.25 8.19
N ARG A 74 1.45 -4.61 7.05
CA ARG A 74 2.49 -5.65 6.99
C ARG A 74 3.84 -5.14 6.53
N SER A 75 3.89 -4.12 5.68
CA SER A 75 5.15 -3.58 5.15
C SER A 75 5.49 -2.18 5.66
N SER A 76 4.54 -1.46 6.21
CA SER A 76 4.79 -0.15 6.84
C SER A 76 5.16 -0.30 8.32
N LEU A 77 5.99 0.60 8.81
CA LEU A 77 6.33 0.71 10.22
C LEU A 77 5.56 1.87 10.83
N SER A 78 5.07 1.69 12.07
CA SER A 78 4.42 2.76 12.81
C SER A 78 5.44 3.79 13.28
N PHE A 79 5.18 5.06 12.99
CA PHE A 79 5.91 6.21 13.51
C PHE A 79 5.06 7.07 14.46
N GLU A 80 3.94 6.53 14.93
CA GLU A 80 3.00 7.21 15.82
C GLU A 80 3.66 7.80 17.08
N GLY A 81 4.66 7.12 17.62
CA GLY A 81 5.46 7.62 18.74
C GLY A 81 6.13 8.98 18.48
N TYR A 82 6.45 9.28 17.22
CA TYR A 82 7.18 10.47 16.78
C TYR A 82 6.32 11.52 16.11
N LEU A 83 5.08 11.17 15.72
CA LEU A 83 4.19 12.01 14.95
C LEU A 83 3.02 12.51 15.79
N GLN A 84 2.54 13.68 15.47
CA GLN A 84 1.31 14.26 16.01
C GLN A 84 0.53 14.93 14.88
N ASP A 85 -0.76 15.12 15.11
CA ASP A 85 -1.62 15.81 14.15
C ASP A 85 -1.13 17.25 13.94
N ALA A 86 -1.09 17.65 12.68
CA ALA A 86 -0.87 19.03 12.32
C ALA A 86 -2.18 19.83 12.38
N ARG A 87 -2.09 21.15 12.45
CA ARG A 87 -3.28 22.03 12.40
C ARG A 87 -4.11 21.84 11.13
N ARG A 88 -3.45 21.46 10.03
CA ARG A 88 -4.11 21.20 8.74
C ARG A 88 -4.46 19.71 8.66
N LYS A 89 -5.76 19.41 8.46
CA LYS A 89 -6.26 18.05 8.30
C LYS A 89 -5.52 17.32 7.17
N GLY A 90 -5.12 16.07 7.43
CA GLY A 90 -4.36 15.23 6.47
C GLY A 90 -2.86 15.44 6.48
N TYR A 91 -2.35 16.30 7.36
CA TYR A 91 -0.92 16.48 7.56
C TYR A 91 -0.53 16.03 8.97
N VAL A 92 0.70 15.57 9.11
CA VAL A 92 1.33 15.23 10.38
C VAL A 92 2.56 16.10 10.60
N GLN A 93 2.96 16.28 11.84
CA GLN A 93 4.20 16.96 12.20
C GLN A 93 4.95 16.14 13.24
N LEU A 94 6.26 16.33 13.34
CA LEU A 94 7.07 15.69 14.36
C LEU A 94 6.72 16.24 15.74
N LYS A 95 6.63 15.35 16.72
CA LYS A 95 6.63 15.71 18.14
C LYS A 95 8.01 16.26 18.52
N SER A 96 8.07 17.06 19.57
CA SER A 96 9.35 17.37 20.19
C SER A 96 9.81 16.16 21.01
N PHE A 97 10.98 15.63 20.73
CA PHE A 97 11.60 14.54 21.46
C PHE A 97 13.13 14.73 21.54
N SER A 98 13.76 14.09 22.51
CA SER A 98 15.20 14.07 22.63
C SER A 98 15.81 13.02 21.69
N TRP A 99 17.10 13.18 21.34
CA TRP A 99 17.80 12.23 20.46
C TRP A 99 17.82 10.78 21.04
N GLN A 100 17.74 10.65 22.37
CA GLN A 100 17.68 9.34 23.02
C GLN A 100 16.45 8.51 22.58
N ALA A 101 15.35 9.16 22.20
CA ALA A 101 14.18 8.49 21.67
C ALA A 101 14.43 7.83 20.31
N LEU A 102 15.52 8.17 19.64
CA LEU A 102 15.95 7.58 18.37
C LEU A 102 16.91 6.41 18.55
N LEU A 103 17.28 6.07 19.78
CA LEU A 103 18.10 4.89 20.03
C LEU A 103 17.26 3.62 19.85
N PRO A 104 17.79 2.55 19.22
CA PRO A 104 17.04 1.30 19.00
C PRO A 104 16.48 0.70 20.29
N GLU A 105 17.20 0.76 21.40
CA GLU A 105 16.75 0.26 22.71
C GLU A 105 15.53 1.01 23.27
N ASN A 106 15.29 2.23 22.80
CA ASN A 106 14.18 3.09 23.24
C ASN A 106 13.02 3.13 22.21
N SER A 107 13.20 2.51 21.08
CA SER A 107 12.24 2.56 19.98
C SER A 107 12.09 1.23 19.25
N PRO A 108 10.97 0.52 19.44
CA PRO A 108 10.70 -0.70 18.68
C PRO A 108 10.76 -0.50 17.15
N THR A 109 10.31 0.66 16.66
CA THR A 109 10.35 1.00 15.24
C THR A 109 11.78 1.11 14.72
N LEU A 110 12.66 1.81 15.45
CA LEU A 110 14.06 1.95 15.06
C LEU A 110 14.83 0.65 15.25
N GLN A 111 14.50 -0.16 16.25
CA GLN A 111 15.08 -1.48 16.41
C GLN A 111 14.81 -2.35 15.16
N VAL A 112 13.57 -2.37 14.65
CA VAL A 112 13.23 -3.11 13.42
C VAL A 112 14.02 -2.59 12.21
N LEU A 113 14.22 -1.28 12.11
CA LEU A 113 15.03 -0.69 11.02
C LEU A 113 16.49 -1.11 11.11
N VAL A 114 17.08 -1.03 12.31
CA VAL A 114 18.47 -1.43 12.54
C VAL A 114 18.66 -2.92 12.27
N ASP A 115 17.78 -3.77 12.81
CA ASP A 115 17.82 -5.22 12.59
C ASP A 115 17.70 -5.56 11.08
N GLY A 116 16.84 -4.82 10.36
CA GLY A 116 16.66 -4.99 8.91
C GLY A 116 17.89 -4.58 8.09
N ILE A 117 18.55 -3.49 8.48
CA ILE A 117 19.78 -2.99 7.84
C ILE A 117 20.98 -3.89 8.17
N ALA A 118 21.08 -4.34 9.41
CA ALA A 118 22.15 -5.23 9.87
C ALA A 118 21.98 -6.68 9.38
N GLY A 119 20.88 -7.00 8.71
CA GLY A 119 20.60 -8.36 8.21
C GLY A 119 20.12 -9.33 9.30
N GLU A 120 19.72 -8.84 10.46
CA GLU A 120 19.10 -9.65 11.49
C GLU A 120 17.66 -10.05 11.11
N SER A 121 17.30 -11.30 11.41
CA SER A 121 16.29 -12.10 10.74
C SER A 121 14.91 -11.42 10.55
N LEU A 122 14.34 -11.61 9.37
CA LEU A 122 12.96 -11.28 8.99
C LEU A 122 11.90 -11.87 9.96
N GLU A 123 12.22 -12.94 10.67
CA GLU A 123 11.33 -13.58 11.64
C GLU A 123 11.03 -12.69 12.86
N ARG A 124 12.02 -11.94 13.35
CA ARG A 124 11.83 -10.99 14.45
C ARG A 124 10.94 -9.82 14.02
N GLN A 125 11.12 -9.35 12.79
CA GLN A 125 10.28 -8.30 12.19
C GLN A 125 8.82 -8.77 12.05
N ALA A 126 8.59 -10.01 11.64
CA ALA A 126 7.27 -10.59 11.52
C ALA A 126 6.55 -10.70 12.88
N ARG A 127 7.27 -11.07 13.94
CA ARG A 127 6.72 -11.18 15.31
C ARG A 127 6.30 -9.83 15.91
N LEU A 128 7.04 -8.76 15.64
CA LEU A 128 6.69 -7.41 16.12
C LEU A 128 5.44 -6.89 15.41
N ARG A 129 5.35 -7.11 14.09
CA ARG A 129 4.19 -6.71 13.27
C ARG A 129 2.90 -7.48 13.62
N SER A 130 3.01 -8.75 14.03
CA SER A 130 1.85 -9.56 14.40
C SER A 130 1.21 -9.15 15.74
N LYS A 131 1.95 -8.48 16.62
CA LYS A 131 1.42 -7.99 17.88
C LYS A 131 0.62 -6.70 17.75
N GLU A 132 0.96 -5.84 16.77
CA GLU A 132 0.27 -4.57 16.53
C GLU A 132 -0.99 -4.74 15.66
N GLY A 133 -1.03 -5.77 14.80
CA GLY A 133 -2.08 -5.94 13.76
C GLY A 133 -3.35 -6.67 14.21
N ASN A 134 -3.45 -7.15 15.45
CA ASN A 134 -4.61 -7.96 15.86
C ASN A 134 -5.91 -7.16 16.12
N GLY A 135 -5.86 -5.83 16.17
CA GLY A 135 -7.04 -5.00 16.46
C GLY A 135 -7.84 -4.54 15.22
N GLU A 136 -7.19 -4.37 14.08
CA GLU A 136 -7.80 -3.71 12.91
C GLU A 136 -8.01 -4.62 11.69
N ALA A 137 -7.47 -5.85 11.72
CA ALA A 137 -7.55 -6.79 10.62
C ALA A 137 -8.98 -7.25 10.27
N SER A 138 -9.92 -7.18 11.22
CA SER A 138 -11.30 -7.63 11.02
C SER A 138 -12.12 -6.72 10.11
N LEU A 139 -11.76 -5.45 9.99
CA LEU A 139 -12.49 -4.47 9.17
C LEU A 139 -12.36 -4.67 7.66
N PHE A 140 -11.31 -5.36 7.21
CA PHE A 140 -11.01 -5.50 5.77
C PHE A 140 -11.36 -6.86 5.18
N LEU A 141 -11.72 -7.86 6.00
CA LEU A 141 -11.88 -9.24 5.56
C LEU A 141 -13.33 -9.75 5.55
N THR A 142 -14.32 -8.99 5.99
CA THR A 142 -15.67 -9.52 6.30
C THR A 142 -16.76 -9.23 5.28
N GLU A 143 -16.51 -8.63 4.12
CA GLU A 143 -17.59 -8.25 3.18
C GLU A 143 -17.67 -9.09 1.88
N ASP A 144 -16.86 -10.12 1.68
CA ASP A 144 -16.84 -10.89 0.42
C ASP A 144 -17.39 -12.35 0.56
N GLU A 145 -18.15 -12.68 1.61
CA GLU A 145 -18.84 -13.99 1.77
C GLU A 145 -20.37 -13.86 1.88
N ALA A 146 -20.98 -13.00 1.06
CA ALA A 146 -22.43 -13.00 0.90
C ALA A 146 -22.82 -12.95 -0.57
#